data_8fbc31614c9eb33894d626bc2e924fa2
#
_entry.id   8fbc31614c9eb33894d626bc2e924fa2
#
_cell.length_a   1.000
_cell.length_b   1.000
_cell.length_c   1.000
_cell.angle_alpha   90.00
_cell.angle_beta   90.00
_cell.angle_gamma   90.00
#
_symmetry.space_group_name_H-M   'P 1'
#
loop_
_entity.id
_entity.type
_entity.pdbx_description
1 polymer ?
#
loop_
_entity_poly.entity_id
_entity_poly.type
_entity_poly.pdbx_seq_one_letter_code
_entity_poly.pdbx_strand_id
1 'polypeptide(L)'
;MADIRTFDTEILIVGSGAAGMAAASAASACGASVSLADERSTAGGILPQCVHKGFGLGRYGKEMTGPEYSDEEFSHLSDSSAQYLPGCRVLSLSADKTALVSSAEGLSRISFRECVLATGCTEKPLWSLTVSGTRPEGIYTAGEAQEMIELGGYDIGRRVFILGSGDIGQIMARRFVQLGKTVVRMAEISDHLGGLRRNQEECIKAYDIPISLNSTVTEIHGYPLLSGVTLHHFDTGEDDYIECDTLITALGLEPDRSLADGLRSENGYPAWLHFCGNADFVHEIADSASAHGEKLGIEIAERIREEKGA
;
A
#
# COMPACT_ATOMS: atom_id res chain seq x y z
N MET A 1 -12.19 -9.15 35.18
CA MET A 1 -11.78 -8.55 33.91
C MET A 1 -10.27 -8.47 33.96
N ALA A 2 -9.55 -8.94 32.94
CA ALA A 2 -8.11 -8.73 32.91
C ALA A 2 -7.88 -7.21 32.80
N ASP A 3 -6.98 -6.67 33.61
CA ASP A 3 -6.61 -5.26 33.53
C ASP A 3 -5.95 -5.00 32.18
N ILE A 4 -6.52 -4.11 31.39
CA ILE A 4 -5.94 -3.67 30.11
C ILE A 4 -4.71 -2.83 30.45
N ARG A 5 -3.52 -3.26 30.01
CA ARG A 5 -2.28 -2.48 30.18
C ARG A 5 -2.43 -1.14 29.49
N THR A 6 -1.97 -0.08 30.15
CA THR A 6 -2.00 1.29 29.60
C THR A 6 -0.58 1.85 29.59
N PHE A 7 -0.21 2.50 28.49
CA PHE A 7 1.04 3.26 28.37
C PHE A 7 0.79 4.55 27.59
N ASP A 8 1.67 5.52 27.78
CA ASP A 8 1.53 6.87 27.24
C ASP A 8 2.65 7.16 26.25
N THR A 9 2.32 7.89 25.21
CA THR A 9 3.27 8.44 24.23
C THR A 9 2.83 9.85 23.82
N GLU A 10 3.74 10.67 23.33
CA GLU A 10 3.33 11.97 22.81
C GLU A 10 2.77 11.83 21.40
N ILE A 11 3.43 11.01 20.58
CA ILE A 11 3.02 10.78 19.21
C ILE A 11 2.82 9.28 19.01
N LEU A 12 1.59 8.88 18.71
CA LEU A 12 1.31 7.53 18.21
C LEU A 12 1.32 7.57 16.68
N ILE A 13 2.16 6.73 16.08
CA ILE A 13 2.18 6.53 14.62
C ILE A 13 1.67 5.12 14.32
N VAL A 14 0.75 4.99 13.37
CA VAL A 14 0.14 3.71 12.99
C VAL A 14 0.55 3.35 11.56
N GLY A 15 1.32 2.27 11.43
CA GLY A 15 1.88 1.75 10.18
C GLY A 15 3.36 2.06 10.02
N SER A 16 4.19 1.02 9.89
CA SER A 16 5.64 1.09 9.72
C SER A 16 6.08 0.96 8.25
N GLY A 17 5.28 1.46 7.31
CA GLY A 17 5.71 1.65 5.92
C GLY A 17 6.71 2.81 5.79
N ALA A 18 7.13 3.14 4.56
CA ALA A 18 8.10 4.20 4.25
C ALA A 18 7.80 5.51 5.01
N ALA A 19 6.57 6.02 4.92
CA ALA A 19 6.18 7.27 5.56
C ALA A 19 6.16 7.19 7.10
N GLY A 20 5.67 6.07 7.66
CA GLY A 20 5.58 5.91 9.12
C GLY A 20 6.93 5.79 9.79
N MET A 21 7.87 5.03 9.20
CA MET A 21 9.25 4.93 9.71
C MET A 21 9.95 6.28 9.65
N ALA A 22 9.84 7.00 8.55
CA ALA A 22 10.44 8.32 8.39
C ALA A 22 9.85 9.35 9.38
N ALA A 23 8.51 9.33 9.59
CA ALA A 23 7.85 10.19 10.57
C ALA A 23 8.31 9.88 12.00
N ALA A 24 8.42 8.60 12.37
CA ALA A 24 8.84 8.18 13.70
C ALA A 24 10.28 8.59 14.01
N SER A 25 11.19 8.33 13.09
CA SER A 25 12.61 8.68 13.20
C SER A 25 12.78 10.20 13.35
N ALA A 26 12.12 10.97 12.49
CA ALA A 26 12.24 12.43 12.48
C ALA A 26 11.63 13.08 13.72
N ALA A 27 10.43 12.65 14.13
CA ALA A 27 9.79 13.17 15.35
C ALA A 27 10.62 12.85 16.60
N SER A 28 11.16 11.65 16.68
CA SER A 28 12.03 11.20 17.77
C SER A 28 13.34 12.01 17.83
N ALA A 29 13.95 12.31 16.68
CA ALA A 29 15.14 13.16 16.59
C ALA A 29 14.88 14.60 17.08
N CYS A 30 13.64 15.10 16.98
CA CYS A 30 13.22 16.37 17.57
C CYS A 30 12.89 16.29 19.06
N GLY A 31 13.08 15.13 19.72
CA GLY A 31 12.94 14.93 21.16
C GLY A 31 11.52 14.57 21.62
N ALA A 32 10.61 14.23 20.74
CA ALA A 32 9.30 13.73 21.11
C ALA A 32 9.35 12.24 21.51
N SER A 33 8.50 11.86 22.49
CA SER A 33 8.23 10.44 22.80
C SER A 33 7.32 9.86 21.71
N VAL A 34 7.81 8.88 20.95
CA VAL A 34 7.13 8.31 19.81
C VAL A 34 6.92 6.81 19.99
N SER A 35 5.70 6.33 19.74
CA SER A 35 5.40 4.92 19.58
C SER A 35 4.90 4.66 18.15
N LEU A 36 5.57 3.74 17.45
CA LEU A 36 5.21 3.30 16.10
C LEU A 36 4.63 1.89 16.17
N ALA A 37 3.32 1.76 15.97
CA ALA A 37 2.61 0.48 15.98
C ALA A 37 2.41 -0.05 14.56
N ASP A 38 2.64 -1.35 14.36
CA ASP A 38 2.34 -2.03 13.11
C ASP A 38 1.75 -3.42 13.39
N GLU A 39 0.75 -3.81 12.62
CA GLU A 39 0.12 -5.13 12.73
C GLU A 39 1.02 -6.27 12.23
N ARG A 40 1.95 -5.98 11.32
CA ARG A 40 2.94 -6.94 10.84
C ARG A 40 4.07 -7.11 11.87
N SER A 41 4.67 -8.28 11.87
CA SER A 41 5.82 -8.58 12.73
C SER A 41 7.12 -7.93 12.25
N THR A 42 7.14 -7.46 11.01
CA THR A 42 8.29 -6.82 10.37
C THR A 42 7.89 -5.45 9.81
N ALA A 43 8.79 -4.49 9.91
CA ALA A 43 8.61 -3.16 9.33
C ALA A 43 8.69 -3.18 7.80
N GLY A 44 8.27 -2.08 7.17
CA GLY A 44 8.41 -1.85 5.72
C GLY A 44 7.09 -1.74 4.97
N GLY A 45 5.96 -2.13 5.59
CA GLY A 45 4.66 -2.14 4.89
C GLY A 45 4.70 -3.03 3.66
N ILE A 46 4.48 -2.46 2.47
CA ILE A 46 4.53 -3.18 1.19
C ILE A 46 5.94 -3.27 0.58
N LEU A 47 6.94 -2.53 1.08
CA LEU A 47 8.28 -2.50 0.51
C LEU A 47 8.95 -3.89 0.41
N PRO A 48 8.83 -4.79 1.39
CA PRO A 48 9.44 -6.12 1.32
C PRO A 48 8.99 -6.97 0.12
N GLN A 49 7.79 -6.78 -0.41
CA GLN A 49 7.32 -7.49 -1.61
C GLN A 49 7.77 -6.85 -2.92
N CYS A 50 8.26 -5.60 -2.89
CA CYS A 50 8.69 -4.84 -4.06
C CYS A 50 10.14 -5.17 -4.44
N VAL A 51 10.39 -6.40 -4.90
CA VAL A 51 11.75 -6.91 -5.19
C VAL A 51 12.40 -6.30 -6.44
N HIS A 52 11.71 -5.41 -7.16
CA HIS A 52 12.25 -4.66 -8.29
C HIS A 52 12.97 -3.40 -7.85
N LYS A 53 13.84 -2.86 -8.71
CA LYS A 53 14.51 -1.57 -8.54
C LYS A 53 13.57 -0.40 -8.83
N GLY A 54 13.97 0.80 -8.37
CA GLY A 54 13.25 2.05 -8.59
C GLY A 54 13.02 2.86 -7.31
N PHE A 55 13.60 2.44 -6.19
CA PHE A 55 13.50 3.08 -4.88
C PHE A 55 14.81 3.81 -4.54
N GLY A 56 14.75 4.81 -3.68
CA GLY A 56 15.88 5.42 -2.97
C GLY A 56 16.70 6.42 -3.76
N LEU A 57 16.45 6.61 -5.06
CA LEU A 57 17.28 7.50 -5.87
C LEU A 57 17.18 8.96 -5.41
N GLY A 58 15.97 9.42 -5.09
CA GLY A 58 15.73 10.79 -4.60
C GLY A 58 16.16 11.00 -3.15
N ARG A 59 15.94 10.00 -2.30
CA ARG A 59 16.18 10.08 -0.85
C ARG A 59 17.62 9.75 -0.46
N TYR A 60 18.20 8.72 -1.07
CA TYR A 60 19.52 8.18 -0.71
C TYR A 60 20.56 8.34 -1.82
N GLY A 61 20.20 8.90 -2.98
CA GLY A 61 21.10 9.04 -4.13
C GLY A 61 21.54 7.69 -4.74
N LYS A 62 20.89 6.59 -4.36
CA LYS A 62 21.23 5.22 -4.75
C LYS A 62 19.96 4.49 -5.18
N GLU A 63 20.01 3.78 -6.32
CA GLU A 63 18.90 2.96 -6.76
C GLU A 63 18.87 1.64 -5.98
N MET A 64 17.72 1.35 -5.38
CA MET A 64 17.50 0.24 -4.45
C MET A 64 16.26 -0.57 -4.86
N THR A 65 16.15 -1.80 -4.37
CA THR A 65 14.91 -2.56 -4.33
C THR A 65 14.05 -2.10 -3.13
N GLY A 66 12.78 -2.49 -3.10
CA GLY A 66 11.90 -2.21 -1.96
C GLY A 66 12.43 -2.76 -0.63
N PRO A 67 12.88 -4.05 -0.55
CA PRO A 67 13.52 -4.58 0.66
C PRO A 67 14.75 -3.77 1.11
N GLU A 68 15.67 -3.44 0.21
CA GLU A 68 16.84 -2.61 0.54
C GLU A 68 16.45 -1.22 1.06
N TYR A 69 15.41 -0.62 0.47
CA TYR A 69 14.87 0.66 0.94
C TYR A 69 14.23 0.54 2.33
N SER A 70 13.48 -0.54 2.55
CA SER A 70 12.88 -0.83 3.86
C SER A 70 13.93 -0.99 4.95
N ASP A 71 15.02 -1.71 4.65
CA ASP A 71 16.11 -1.94 5.59
C ASP A 71 16.82 -0.63 5.95
N GLU A 72 17.02 0.27 4.98
CA GLU A 72 17.62 1.58 5.20
C GLU A 72 16.72 2.47 6.10
N GLU A 73 15.42 2.57 5.81
CA GLU A 73 14.47 3.32 6.65
C GLU A 73 14.37 2.71 8.06
N PHE A 74 14.40 1.38 8.17
CA PHE A 74 14.36 0.70 9.46
C PHE A 74 15.65 0.90 10.27
N SER A 75 16.82 1.02 9.61
CA SER A 75 18.06 1.38 10.26
C SER A 75 17.97 2.76 10.94
N HIS A 76 17.44 3.77 10.23
CA HIS A 76 17.20 5.09 10.82
C HIS A 76 16.21 5.05 11.99
N LEU A 77 15.15 4.24 11.88
CA LEU A 77 14.21 4.05 12.98
C LEU A 77 14.89 3.40 14.18
N SER A 78 15.70 2.38 13.98
CA SER A 78 16.40 1.64 15.03
C SER A 78 17.44 2.48 15.75
N ASP A 79 18.08 3.41 15.06
CA ASP A 79 19.04 4.36 15.62
C ASP A 79 18.35 5.51 16.38
N SER A 80 17.03 5.65 16.25
CA SER A 80 16.22 6.65 16.95
C SER A 80 15.79 6.18 18.34
N SER A 81 15.22 7.08 19.15
CA SER A 81 14.61 6.73 20.44
C SER A 81 13.11 6.37 20.33
N ALA A 82 12.56 6.26 19.11
CA ALA A 82 11.18 5.85 18.90
C ALA A 82 10.96 4.38 19.31
N GLN A 83 9.86 4.12 20.01
CA GLN A 83 9.48 2.77 20.39
C GLN A 83 8.75 2.09 19.23
N TYR A 84 9.38 1.11 18.60
CA TYR A 84 8.72 0.26 17.61
C TYR A 84 7.95 -0.88 18.25
N LEU A 85 6.68 -1.06 17.86
CA LEU A 85 5.74 -2.04 18.39
C LEU A 85 5.26 -2.97 17.25
N PRO A 86 6.09 -3.97 16.84
CA PRO A 86 5.69 -4.93 15.82
C PRO A 86 4.61 -5.89 16.31
N GLY A 87 3.76 -6.37 15.40
CA GLY A 87 2.64 -7.26 15.73
C GLY A 87 1.57 -6.62 16.62
N CYS A 88 1.54 -5.29 16.66
CA CYS A 88 0.59 -4.48 17.41
C CYS A 88 -0.44 -3.84 16.47
N ARG A 89 -1.63 -4.43 16.38
CA ARG A 89 -2.72 -3.92 15.56
C ARG A 89 -3.54 -2.88 16.33
N VAL A 90 -3.61 -1.67 15.85
CA VAL A 90 -4.54 -0.64 16.35
C VAL A 90 -5.95 -1.01 15.88
N LEU A 91 -6.85 -1.27 16.84
CA LEU A 91 -8.22 -1.70 16.57
C LEU A 91 -9.18 -0.51 16.44
N SER A 92 -8.95 0.54 17.22
CA SER A 92 -9.76 1.75 17.21
C SER A 92 -9.02 2.92 17.82
N LEU A 93 -9.41 4.12 17.39
CA LEU A 93 -9.06 5.40 17.99
C LEU A 93 -10.29 6.02 18.62
N SER A 94 -10.11 6.71 19.75
CA SER A 94 -11.19 7.36 20.49
C SER A 94 -10.96 8.88 20.60
N ALA A 95 -12.04 9.64 20.72
CA ALA A 95 -11.99 11.10 20.81
C ALA A 95 -11.23 11.63 22.04
N ASP A 96 -11.08 10.81 23.08
CA ASP A 96 -10.29 11.07 24.28
C ASP A 96 -8.78 10.84 24.09
N LYS A 97 -8.34 10.73 22.85
CA LYS A 97 -6.93 10.50 22.46
C LYS A 97 -6.36 9.19 23.01
N THR A 98 -7.13 8.12 22.91
CA THR A 98 -6.69 6.77 23.24
C THR A 98 -6.84 5.82 22.06
N ALA A 99 -5.93 4.89 21.94
CA ALA A 99 -5.96 3.79 20.97
C ALA A 99 -6.14 2.45 21.71
N LEU A 100 -7.05 1.62 21.25
CA LEU A 100 -7.12 0.22 21.64
C LEU A 100 -6.24 -0.60 20.69
N VAL A 101 -5.31 -1.36 21.23
CA VAL A 101 -4.31 -2.12 20.48
C VAL A 101 -4.39 -3.59 20.86
N SER A 102 -4.27 -4.48 19.88
CA SER A 102 -4.15 -5.94 20.05
C SER A 102 -2.76 -6.40 19.67
N SER A 103 -2.17 -7.27 20.51
CA SER A 103 -0.89 -7.93 20.26
C SER A 103 -0.92 -9.38 20.72
N ALA A 104 0.18 -10.12 20.56
CA ALA A 104 0.32 -11.47 21.10
C ALA A 104 0.17 -11.53 22.64
N GLU A 105 0.40 -10.40 23.35
CA GLU A 105 0.25 -10.29 24.81
C GLU A 105 -1.18 -9.95 25.24
N GLY A 106 -2.10 -9.73 24.30
CA GLY A 106 -3.49 -9.35 24.54
C GLY A 106 -3.80 -7.90 24.18
N LEU A 107 -4.85 -7.36 24.83
CA LEU A 107 -5.29 -5.98 24.58
C LEU A 107 -4.52 -4.99 25.45
N SER A 108 -4.17 -3.87 24.86
CA SER A 108 -3.54 -2.72 25.53
C SER A 108 -4.20 -1.42 25.08
N ARG A 109 -4.02 -0.37 25.88
CA ARG A 109 -4.47 0.98 25.56
C ARG A 109 -3.26 1.91 25.51
N ILE A 110 -3.17 2.71 24.46
CA ILE A 110 -2.14 3.75 24.32
C ILE A 110 -2.82 5.10 24.39
N SER A 111 -2.42 5.94 25.36
CA SER A 111 -2.80 7.34 25.40
C SER A 111 -1.76 8.16 24.63
N PHE A 112 -2.21 9.16 23.88
CA PHE A 112 -1.33 9.98 23.05
C PHE A 112 -1.77 11.45 23.06
N ARG A 113 -0.88 12.34 22.66
CA ARG A 113 -1.23 13.76 22.39
C ARG A 113 -1.61 13.96 20.94
N GLU A 114 -0.86 13.36 20.01
CA GLU A 114 -1.03 13.43 18.57
C GLU A 114 -0.99 12.03 17.97
N CYS A 115 -1.75 11.80 16.93
CA CYS A 115 -1.79 10.52 16.23
C CYS A 115 -1.54 10.73 14.73
N VAL A 116 -0.65 9.92 14.15
CA VAL A 116 -0.37 9.92 12.71
C VAL A 116 -0.80 8.57 12.13
N LEU A 117 -1.72 8.59 11.18
CA LEU A 117 -2.04 7.42 10.38
C LEU A 117 -1.13 7.37 9.15
N ALA A 118 -0.26 6.37 9.12
CA ALA A 118 0.62 5.99 8.02
C ALA A 118 0.21 4.62 7.45
N THR A 119 -1.10 4.34 7.48
CA THR A 119 -1.74 3.07 7.14
C THR A 119 -1.68 2.71 5.66
N GLY A 120 -1.20 3.64 4.84
CA GLY A 120 -1.02 3.42 3.41
C GLY A 120 -2.32 3.53 2.63
N CYS A 121 -2.49 2.65 1.65
CA CYS A 121 -3.66 2.62 0.76
C CYS A 121 -4.08 1.19 0.48
N THR A 122 -5.30 1.02 0.02
CA THR A 122 -5.87 -0.25 -0.47
C THR A 122 -6.03 -0.22 -1.98
N GLU A 123 -5.92 -1.36 -2.61
CA GLU A 123 -6.22 -1.50 -4.03
C GLU A 123 -7.73 -1.50 -4.25
N LYS A 124 -8.18 -0.81 -5.30
CA LYS A 124 -9.59 -0.88 -5.71
C LYS A 124 -9.94 -2.29 -6.11
N PRO A 125 -10.95 -2.89 -5.48
CA PRO A 125 -11.32 -4.26 -5.77
C PRO A 125 -12.09 -4.36 -7.09
N LEU A 126 -12.15 -5.56 -7.68
CA LEU A 126 -12.87 -5.82 -8.92
C LEU A 126 -14.34 -5.38 -8.87
N TRP A 127 -15.01 -5.50 -7.72
CA TRP A 127 -16.42 -5.07 -7.57
C TRP A 127 -16.61 -3.55 -7.60
N SER A 128 -15.56 -2.76 -7.67
CA SER A 128 -15.67 -1.34 -8.00
C SER A 128 -16.07 -1.10 -9.46
N LEU A 129 -15.97 -2.14 -10.28
CA LEU A 129 -16.42 -2.16 -11.67
C LEU A 129 -17.74 -2.93 -11.81
N THR A 130 -18.54 -2.56 -12.82
CA THR A 130 -19.72 -3.33 -13.23
C THR A 130 -19.28 -4.48 -14.14
N VAL A 131 -18.92 -5.62 -13.54
CA VAL A 131 -18.51 -6.84 -14.24
C VAL A 131 -19.50 -7.96 -13.96
N SER A 132 -20.04 -8.55 -15.03
CA SER A 132 -20.98 -9.67 -14.97
C SER A 132 -20.27 -11.03 -14.89
N GLY A 133 -21.04 -12.12 -14.88
CA GLY A 133 -20.55 -13.48 -14.90
C GLY A 133 -20.32 -14.09 -13.52
N THR A 134 -19.39 -15.03 -13.47
CA THR A 134 -19.11 -15.83 -12.26
C THR A 134 -18.08 -15.16 -11.33
N ARG A 135 -17.84 -15.79 -10.16
CA ARG A 135 -16.79 -15.38 -9.22
C ARG A 135 -15.91 -16.60 -8.90
N PRO A 136 -15.06 -17.02 -9.86
CA PRO A 136 -14.18 -18.16 -9.70
C PRO A 136 -12.95 -17.82 -8.85
N GLU A 137 -12.19 -18.83 -8.45
CA GLU A 137 -10.82 -18.67 -8.00
C GLU A 137 -9.90 -18.28 -9.17
N GLY A 138 -8.81 -17.57 -8.88
CA GLY A 138 -7.83 -17.08 -9.87
C GLY A 138 -7.94 -15.58 -10.16
N ILE A 139 -8.65 -14.83 -9.32
CA ILE A 139 -8.78 -13.38 -9.42
C ILE A 139 -8.08 -12.75 -8.23
N TYR A 140 -7.10 -11.88 -8.49
CA TYR A 140 -6.28 -11.22 -7.47
C TYR A 140 -6.10 -9.73 -7.82
N THR A 141 -5.89 -8.91 -6.81
CA THR A 141 -5.31 -7.57 -7.06
C THR A 141 -3.82 -7.70 -7.37
N ALA A 142 -3.23 -6.69 -7.96
CA ALA A 142 -1.81 -6.74 -8.35
C ALA A 142 -0.88 -6.81 -7.14
N GLY A 143 -1.19 -6.08 -6.06
CA GLY A 143 -0.42 -6.10 -4.82
C GLY A 143 -0.60 -7.40 -4.05
N GLU A 144 -1.81 -7.98 -4.00
CA GLU A 144 -2.06 -9.30 -3.43
C GLU A 144 -1.26 -10.39 -4.16
N ALA A 145 -1.31 -10.40 -5.50
CA ALA A 145 -0.53 -11.34 -6.32
C ALA A 145 0.98 -11.17 -6.08
N GLN A 146 1.46 -9.94 -5.93
CA GLN A 146 2.85 -9.66 -5.63
C GLN A 146 3.24 -10.22 -4.25
N GLU A 147 2.44 -9.99 -3.21
CA GLU A 147 2.69 -10.52 -1.87
C GLU A 147 2.71 -12.05 -1.85
N MET A 148 1.73 -12.68 -2.52
CA MET A 148 1.67 -14.13 -2.63
C MET A 148 2.92 -14.72 -3.29
N ILE A 149 3.39 -14.11 -4.36
CA ILE A 149 4.58 -14.58 -5.11
C ILE A 149 5.86 -14.31 -4.31
N GLU A 150 6.08 -13.07 -3.88
CA GLU A 150 7.39 -12.64 -3.38
C GLU A 150 7.62 -13.01 -1.91
N LEU A 151 6.58 -12.95 -1.08
CA LEU A 151 6.68 -13.27 0.34
C LEU A 151 6.14 -14.68 0.64
N GLY A 152 5.08 -15.10 -0.04
CA GLY A 152 4.46 -16.39 0.16
C GLY A 152 5.10 -17.54 -0.62
N GLY A 153 5.85 -17.25 -1.68
CA GLY A 153 6.43 -18.26 -2.56
C GLY A 153 5.42 -19.07 -3.37
N TYR A 154 4.19 -18.53 -3.53
CA TYR A 154 3.13 -19.20 -4.29
C TYR A 154 3.37 -19.13 -5.79
N ASP A 155 3.09 -20.23 -6.47
CA ASP A 155 3.13 -20.35 -7.93
C ASP A 155 1.70 -20.11 -8.47
N ILE A 156 1.33 -18.87 -8.74
CA ILE A 156 0.01 -18.50 -9.23
C ILE A 156 0.02 -18.24 -10.74
N GLY A 157 -1.05 -18.68 -11.42
CA GLY A 157 -1.30 -18.39 -12.82
C GLY A 157 -0.38 -19.10 -13.82
N ARG A 158 -0.90 -19.32 -15.01
CA ARG A 158 -0.14 -19.75 -16.20
C ARG A 158 -0.42 -18.84 -17.39
N ARG A 159 -1.68 -18.48 -17.58
CA ARG A 159 -2.21 -17.60 -18.62
C ARG A 159 -2.87 -16.41 -17.95
N VAL A 160 -2.10 -15.33 -17.79
CA VAL A 160 -2.47 -14.19 -16.95
C VAL A 160 -3.05 -13.07 -17.81
N PHE A 161 -4.26 -12.63 -17.46
CA PHE A 161 -4.85 -11.38 -17.97
C PHE A 161 -4.65 -10.28 -16.92
N ILE A 162 -4.26 -9.08 -17.35
CA ILE A 162 -4.08 -7.93 -16.45
C ILE A 162 -5.06 -6.83 -16.85
N LEU A 163 -5.85 -6.37 -15.90
CA LEU A 163 -6.81 -5.28 -16.06
C LEU A 163 -6.30 -4.03 -15.35
N GLY A 164 -5.93 -3.03 -16.14
CA GLY A 164 -5.30 -1.78 -15.72
C GLY A 164 -3.79 -1.75 -16.02
N SER A 165 -3.32 -0.61 -16.51
CA SER A 165 -1.93 -0.38 -16.94
C SER A 165 -1.16 0.58 -16.03
N GLY A 166 -1.59 0.77 -14.78
CA GLY A 166 -0.81 1.50 -13.78
C GLY A 166 0.51 0.80 -13.47
N ASP A 167 1.40 1.45 -12.72
CA ASP A 167 2.77 0.96 -12.46
C ASP A 167 2.79 -0.47 -11.93
N ILE A 168 1.96 -0.80 -10.94
CA ILE A 168 1.93 -2.15 -10.37
C ILE A 168 1.47 -3.19 -11.40
N GLY A 169 0.50 -2.87 -12.26
CA GLY A 169 0.06 -3.75 -13.34
C GLY A 169 1.19 -4.07 -14.31
N GLN A 170 1.97 -3.05 -14.71
CA GLN A 170 3.11 -3.21 -15.61
C GLN A 170 4.27 -3.99 -14.96
N ILE A 171 4.57 -3.72 -13.70
CA ILE A 171 5.59 -4.44 -12.91
C ILE A 171 5.21 -5.92 -12.80
N MET A 172 3.93 -6.22 -12.52
CA MET A 172 3.44 -7.60 -12.42
C MET A 172 3.43 -8.30 -13.79
N ALA A 173 3.12 -7.59 -14.88
CA ALA A 173 3.24 -8.16 -16.23
C ALA A 173 4.66 -8.67 -16.51
N ARG A 174 5.66 -7.83 -16.28
CA ARG A 174 7.07 -8.23 -16.37
C ARG A 174 7.38 -9.40 -15.45
N ARG A 175 6.92 -9.36 -14.20
CA ARG A 175 7.20 -10.38 -13.19
C ARG A 175 6.66 -11.74 -13.60
N PHE A 176 5.43 -11.82 -14.09
CA PHE A 176 4.85 -13.05 -14.58
C PHE A 176 5.65 -13.66 -15.73
N VAL A 177 6.08 -12.84 -16.70
CA VAL A 177 6.94 -13.33 -17.80
C VAL A 177 8.29 -13.84 -17.28
N GLN A 178 8.92 -13.15 -16.34
CA GLN A 178 10.17 -13.59 -15.70
C GLN A 178 10.02 -14.92 -14.97
N LEU A 179 8.83 -15.23 -14.45
CA LEU A 179 8.49 -16.51 -13.83
C LEU A 179 8.08 -17.59 -14.84
N GLY A 180 8.23 -17.33 -16.15
CA GLY A 180 7.88 -18.27 -17.21
C GLY A 180 6.39 -18.41 -17.48
N LYS A 181 5.57 -17.45 -17.03
CA LYS A 181 4.13 -17.39 -17.29
C LYS A 181 3.86 -16.62 -18.58
N THR A 182 2.66 -16.79 -19.13
CA THR A 182 2.22 -16.07 -20.32
C THR A 182 1.25 -14.95 -19.90
N VAL A 183 1.63 -13.71 -20.13
CA VAL A 183 0.68 -12.58 -20.05
C VAL A 183 -0.08 -12.56 -21.37
N VAL A 184 -1.33 -12.99 -21.37
CA VAL A 184 -2.16 -13.13 -22.59
C VAL A 184 -2.64 -11.79 -23.08
N ARG A 185 -2.90 -10.84 -22.18
CA ARG A 185 -3.34 -9.48 -22.49
C ARG A 185 -3.21 -8.58 -21.28
N MET A 186 -2.88 -7.30 -21.51
CA MET A 186 -3.13 -6.22 -20.58
C MET A 186 -4.18 -5.29 -21.20
N ALA A 187 -5.24 -4.96 -20.49
CA ALA A 187 -6.28 -4.05 -20.94
C ALA A 187 -6.24 -2.75 -20.16
N GLU A 188 -6.46 -1.65 -20.86
CA GLU A 188 -6.51 -0.29 -20.31
C GLU A 188 -7.75 0.43 -20.83
N ILE A 189 -8.48 1.09 -19.94
CA ILE A 189 -9.70 1.81 -20.26
C ILE A 189 -9.41 3.09 -21.07
N SER A 190 -8.24 3.68 -20.85
CA SER A 190 -7.78 4.89 -21.55
C SER A 190 -7.21 4.56 -22.93
N ASP A 191 -7.05 5.57 -23.77
CA ASP A 191 -6.41 5.50 -25.10
C ASP A 191 -4.87 5.44 -25.02
N HIS A 192 -4.31 5.43 -23.82
CA HIS A 192 -2.87 5.37 -23.55
C HIS A 192 -2.57 4.57 -22.28
N LEU A 193 -1.35 4.06 -22.17
CA LEU A 193 -0.87 3.37 -20.96
C LEU A 193 -0.71 4.37 -19.81
N GLY A 194 -1.14 3.96 -18.62
CA GLY A 194 -0.87 4.66 -17.36
C GLY A 194 0.57 4.47 -16.87
N GLY A 195 0.83 4.89 -15.61
CA GLY A 195 2.09 4.70 -14.94
C GLY A 195 3.29 5.47 -15.50
N LEU A 196 4.45 5.23 -14.93
CA LEU A 196 5.70 5.89 -15.29
C LEU A 196 6.22 5.40 -16.66
N ARG A 197 6.73 6.32 -17.46
CA ARG A 197 7.31 6.00 -18.79
C ARG A 197 8.40 4.93 -18.69
N ARG A 198 9.18 4.93 -17.63
CA ARG A 198 10.19 3.90 -17.37
C ARG A 198 9.58 2.49 -17.36
N ASN A 199 8.46 2.31 -16.65
CA ASN A 199 7.79 1.01 -16.57
C ASN A 199 7.18 0.60 -17.90
N GLN A 200 6.68 1.54 -18.71
CA GLN A 200 6.22 1.26 -20.07
C GLN A 200 7.35 0.70 -20.95
N GLU A 201 8.56 1.24 -20.83
CA GLU A 201 9.74 0.76 -21.59
C GLU A 201 10.26 -0.58 -21.04
N GLU A 202 10.50 -0.65 -19.72
CA GLU A 202 11.18 -1.77 -19.07
C GLU A 202 10.27 -2.98 -18.77
N CYS A 203 8.95 -2.77 -18.66
CA CYS A 203 8.02 -3.84 -18.30
C CYS A 203 7.14 -4.27 -19.49
N ILE A 204 6.70 -3.32 -20.32
CA ILE A 204 5.77 -3.61 -21.41
C ILE A 204 6.51 -3.87 -22.71
N LYS A 205 7.27 -2.88 -23.20
CA LYS A 205 7.96 -2.99 -24.49
C LYS A 205 9.09 -4.03 -24.46
N ALA A 206 9.87 -4.08 -23.39
CA ALA A 206 10.99 -5.02 -23.27
C ALA A 206 10.55 -6.51 -23.24
N TYR A 207 9.29 -6.77 -22.92
CA TYR A 207 8.73 -8.13 -22.82
C TYR A 207 7.60 -8.40 -23.82
N ASP A 208 7.38 -7.50 -24.80
CA ASP A 208 6.36 -7.61 -25.85
C ASP A 208 4.96 -7.96 -25.28
N ILE A 209 4.57 -7.31 -24.17
CA ILE A 209 3.27 -7.57 -23.52
C ILE A 209 2.13 -7.13 -24.46
N PRO A 210 1.18 -8.02 -24.80
CA PRO A 210 0.04 -7.66 -25.63
C PRO A 210 -0.89 -6.68 -24.92
N ILE A 211 -1.18 -5.53 -25.57
CA ILE A 211 -2.00 -4.44 -25.01
C ILE A 211 -3.32 -4.30 -25.76
N SER A 212 -4.40 -4.03 -25.03
CA SER A 212 -5.65 -3.48 -25.56
C SER A 212 -5.95 -2.17 -24.84
N LEU A 213 -5.91 -1.07 -25.58
CA LEU A 213 -6.34 0.25 -25.09
C LEU A 213 -7.84 0.43 -25.36
N ASN A 214 -8.47 1.46 -24.79
CA ASN A 214 -9.89 1.73 -24.91
C ASN A 214 -10.75 0.48 -24.61
N SER A 215 -10.35 -0.32 -23.62
CA SER A 215 -10.95 -1.64 -23.40
C SER A 215 -11.10 -1.94 -21.92
N THR A 216 -12.13 -2.72 -21.57
CA THR A 216 -12.36 -3.18 -20.21
C THR A 216 -12.96 -4.58 -20.17
N VAL A 217 -12.83 -5.27 -19.04
CA VAL A 217 -13.50 -6.56 -18.79
C VAL A 217 -14.96 -6.30 -18.43
N THR A 218 -15.89 -6.95 -19.13
CA THR A 218 -17.34 -6.85 -18.88
C THR A 218 -17.96 -8.12 -18.34
N GLU A 219 -17.30 -9.27 -18.56
CA GLU A 219 -17.80 -10.56 -18.04
C GLU A 219 -16.65 -11.49 -17.64
N ILE A 220 -16.86 -12.27 -16.57
CA ILE A 220 -15.93 -13.28 -16.06
C ILE A 220 -16.54 -14.66 -16.23
N HIS A 221 -15.73 -15.60 -16.74
CA HIS A 221 -16.14 -16.96 -17.07
C HIS A 221 -15.37 -18.00 -16.26
N GLY A 222 -16.06 -19.09 -15.95
CA GLY A 222 -15.49 -20.25 -15.28
C GLY A 222 -16.05 -20.51 -13.88
N TYR A 223 -15.98 -21.77 -13.44
CA TYR A 223 -16.33 -22.23 -12.09
C TYR A 223 -15.88 -23.67 -11.93
N PRO A 224 -15.19 -24.04 -10.83
CA PRO A 224 -14.75 -23.18 -9.72
C PRO A 224 -13.55 -22.29 -10.05
N LEU A 225 -12.83 -22.57 -11.13
CA LEU A 225 -11.63 -21.84 -11.55
C LEU A 225 -11.96 -20.92 -12.72
N LEU A 226 -11.24 -19.82 -12.83
CA LEU A 226 -11.28 -18.88 -13.96
C LEU A 226 -10.92 -19.60 -15.25
N SER A 227 -11.72 -19.41 -16.30
CA SER A 227 -11.44 -19.94 -17.65
C SER A 227 -11.22 -18.87 -18.71
N GLY A 228 -11.62 -17.63 -18.43
CA GLY A 228 -11.45 -16.50 -19.32
C GLY A 228 -12.28 -15.29 -18.92
N VAL A 229 -12.11 -14.23 -19.69
CA VAL A 229 -12.83 -12.96 -19.56
C VAL A 229 -13.36 -12.51 -20.90
N THR A 230 -14.47 -11.76 -20.91
CA THR A 230 -14.92 -10.98 -22.06
C THR A 230 -14.33 -9.58 -21.97
N LEU A 231 -13.57 -9.20 -22.98
CA LEU A 231 -12.98 -7.89 -23.16
C LEU A 231 -13.82 -7.09 -24.12
N HIS A 232 -14.35 -5.95 -23.68
CA HIS A 232 -15.07 -4.99 -24.50
C HIS A 232 -14.15 -3.90 -25.02
N HIS A 233 -14.22 -3.60 -26.33
CA HIS A 233 -13.49 -2.54 -26.99
C HIS A 233 -14.39 -1.34 -27.25
N PHE A 234 -14.13 -0.20 -26.61
CA PHE A 234 -14.99 0.98 -26.70
C PHE A 234 -14.93 1.68 -28.08
N ASP A 235 -13.83 1.51 -28.81
CA ASP A 235 -13.62 2.13 -30.13
C ASP A 235 -14.34 1.38 -31.26
N THR A 236 -14.47 0.06 -31.16
CA THR A 236 -15.17 -0.78 -32.18
C THR A 236 -16.56 -1.22 -31.73
N GLY A 237 -16.81 -1.25 -30.40
CA GLY A 237 -18.04 -1.82 -29.81
C GLY A 237 -18.06 -3.35 -29.85
N GLU A 238 -16.94 -4.01 -30.14
CA GLU A 238 -16.81 -5.45 -30.22
C GLU A 238 -16.40 -6.06 -28.88
N ASP A 239 -16.75 -7.33 -28.70
CA ASP A 239 -16.39 -8.13 -27.55
C ASP A 239 -15.48 -9.29 -27.95
N ASP A 240 -14.36 -9.46 -27.27
CA ASP A 240 -13.43 -10.58 -27.43
C ASP A 240 -13.46 -11.50 -26.21
N TYR A 241 -13.57 -12.82 -26.41
CA TYR A 241 -13.30 -13.77 -25.35
C TYR A 241 -11.80 -14.05 -25.26
N ILE A 242 -11.21 -13.79 -24.12
CA ILE A 242 -9.78 -14.05 -23.85
C ILE A 242 -9.67 -15.18 -22.84
N GLU A 243 -9.12 -16.32 -23.28
CA GLU A 243 -8.86 -17.46 -22.40
C GLU A 243 -7.69 -17.14 -21.42
N CYS A 244 -7.97 -17.24 -20.13
CA CYS A 244 -6.98 -17.06 -19.06
C CYS A 244 -7.40 -17.85 -17.82
N ASP A 245 -6.44 -18.25 -17.01
CA ASP A 245 -6.64 -18.91 -15.71
C ASP A 245 -6.44 -17.96 -14.53
N THR A 246 -5.94 -16.77 -14.80
CA THR A 246 -5.66 -15.76 -13.77
C THR A 246 -5.99 -14.38 -14.29
N LEU A 247 -6.78 -13.63 -13.50
CA LEU A 247 -7.08 -12.21 -13.71
C LEU A 247 -6.41 -11.39 -12.60
N ILE A 248 -5.51 -10.50 -13.01
CA ILE A 248 -4.87 -9.53 -12.12
C ILE A 248 -5.54 -8.18 -12.32
N THR A 249 -5.98 -7.55 -11.25
CA THR A 249 -6.59 -6.21 -11.30
C THR A 249 -5.64 -5.16 -10.75
N ALA A 250 -5.43 -4.09 -11.52
CA ALA A 250 -4.62 -2.92 -11.17
C ALA A 250 -5.45 -1.64 -11.39
N LEU A 251 -6.58 -1.54 -10.67
CA LEU A 251 -7.65 -0.55 -10.90
C LEU A 251 -7.42 0.78 -10.18
N GLY A 252 -6.25 0.95 -9.58
CA GLY A 252 -5.89 2.13 -8.80
C GLY A 252 -5.95 1.88 -7.29
N LEU A 253 -5.57 2.89 -6.54
CA LEU A 253 -5.39 2.86 -5.10
C LEU A 253 -6.30 3.89 -4.42
N GLU A 254 -6.70 3.61 -3.19
CA GLU A 254 -7.46 4.52 -2.33
C GLU A 254 -6.78 4.62 -0.96
N PRO A 255 -6.59 5.85 -0.41
CA PRO A 255 -6.04 6.04 0.93
C PRO A 255 -6.82 5.25 1.99
N ASP A 256 -6.11 4.48 2.83
CA ASP A 256 -6.75 3.77 3.94
C ASP A 256 -6.85 4.69 5.16
N ARG A 257 -8.04 5.18 5.42
CA ARG A 257 -8.41 6.00 6.57
C ARG A 257 -9.44 5.33 7.48
N SER A 258 -9.63 4.02 7.35
CA SER A 258 -10.68 3.26 8.04
C SER A 258 -10.65 3.43 9.57
N LEU A 259 -9.45 3.54 10.17
CA LEU A 259 -9.29 3.82 11.60
C LEU A 259 -9.83 5.20 12.03
N ALA A 260 -10.01 6.13 11.10
CA ALA A 260 -10.48 7.48 11.35
C ALA A 260 -11.98 7.68 11.09
N ASP A 261 -12.69 6.70 10.51
CA ASP A 261 -14.08 6.83 10.08
C ASP A 261 -15.02 7.30 11.21
N GLY A 262 -14.86 6.75 12.41
CA GLY A 262 -15.67 7.11 13.59
C GLY A 262 -15.32 8.47 14.20
N LEU A 263 -14.27 9.15 13.75
CA LEU A 263 -13.78 10.43 14.27
C LEU A 263 -14.09 11.62 13.37
N ARG A 264 -14.60 11.39 12.18
CA ARG A 264 -14.93 12.44 11.22
C ARG A 264 -16.23 13.14 11.61
N SER A 265 -16.18 14.46 11.72
CA SER A 265 -17.33 15.35 11.93
C SER A 265 -17.61 16.22 10.70
N GLU A 266 -18.63 17.07 10.77
CA GLU A 266 -18.90 18.09 9.73
C GLU A 266 -17.74 19.08 9.53
N ASN A 267 -16.91 19.26 10.57
CA ASN A 267 -15.72 20.13 10.54
C ASN A 267 -14.43 19.38 10.14
N GLY A 268 -14.53 18.13 9.69
CA GLY A 268 -13.40 17.29 9.33
C GLY A 268 -12.94 16.39 10.48
N TYR A 269 -11.67 16.01 10.44
CA TYR A 269 -11.04 15.19 11.48
C TYR A 269 -10.58 16.05 12.67
N PRO A 270 -10.41 15.45 13.87
CA PRO A 270 -9.86 16.17 15.02
C PRO A 270 -8.46 16.72 14.72
N ALA A 271 -8.12 17.88 15.29
CA ALA A 271 -6.84 18.55 15.05
C ALA A 271 -5.59 17.75 15.49
N TRP A 272 -5.78 16.75 16.36
CA TRP A 272 -4.72 15.84 16.82
C TRP A 272 -4.51 14.61 15.92
N LEU A 273 -5.34 14.43 14.89
CA LEU A 273 -5.26 13.30 13.96
C LEU A 273 -4.71 13.77 12.61
N HIS A 274 -3.61 13.13 12.21
CA HIS A 274 -2.87 13.46 10.99
C HIS A 274 -2.75 12.24 10.09
N PHE A 275 -2.53 12.49 8.81
CA PHE A 275 -2.31 11.45 7.81
C PHE A 275 -0.98 11.71 7.09
N CYS A 276 -0.21 10.65 6.79
CA CYS A 276 0.98 10.79 5.97
C CYS A 276 1.16 9.61 4.99
N GLY A 277 2.01 9.82 4.00
CA GLY A 277 2.19 8.87 2.93
C GLY A 277 0.87 8.59 2.19
N ASN A 278 0.67 7.36 1.77
CA ASN A 278 -0.51 6.97 0.99
C ASN A 278 -1.83 7.00 1.78
N ALA A 279 -1.79 7.13 3.10
CA ALA A 279 -3.00 7.34 3.91
C ALA A 279 -3.56 8.76 3.74
N ASP A 280 -2.74 9.73 3.33
CA ASP A 280 -3.20 11.08 3.00
C ASP A 280 -3.57 11.19 1.51
N PHE A 281 -2.61 10.93 0.63
CA PHE A 281 -2.82 10.83 -0.82
C PHE A 281 -1.82 9.83 -1.41
N VAL A 282 -2.19 9.20 -2.52
CA VAL A 282 -1.35 8.18 -3.15
C VAL A 282 -0.12 8.83 -3.80
N HIS A 283 1.06 8.46 -3.32
CA HIS A 283 2.35 8.89 -3.86
C HIS A 283 2.78 8.00 -5.02
N GLU A 284 3.41 8.60 -6.04
CA GLU A 284 3.95 7.86 -7.19
C GLU A 284 5.18 7.01 -6.82
N ILE A 285 5.98 7.48 -5.84
CA ILE A 285 7.21 6.81 -5.40
C ILE A 285 7.35 6.83 -3.88
N ALA A 286 8.02 5.81 -3.32
CA ALA A 286 8.24 5.66 -1.88
C ALA A 286 9.06 6.83 -1.30
N ASP A 287 10.02 7.37 -2.04
CA ASP A 287 10.87 8.50 -1.62
C ASP A 287 10.02 9.72 -1.22
N SER A 288 8.97 10.04 -1.99
CA SER A 288 8.07 11.14 -1.67
C SER A 288 7.16 10.84 -0.48
N ALA A 289 6.78 9.58 -0.29
CA ALA A 289 6.01 9.16 0.89
C ALA A 289 6.86 9.28 2.17
N SER A 290 8.12 8.85 2.13
CA SER A 290 9.07 9.04 3.26
C SER A 290 9.30 10.51 3.56
N ALA A 291 9.53 11.35 2.53
CA ALA A 291 9.72 12.79 2.72
C ALA A 291 8.48 13.47 3.33
N HIS A 292 7.28 13.04 2.95
CA HIS A 292 6.03 13.52 3.55
C HIS A 292 5.96 13.14 5.04
N GLY A 293 6.25 11.88 5.38
CA GLY A 293 6.27 11.41 6.76
C GLY A 293 7.28 12.15 7.62
N GLU A 294 8.53 12.30 7.13
CA GLU A 294 9.60 13.01 7.81
C GLU A 294 9.19 14.46 8.13
N LYS A 295 8.71 15.19 7.13
CA LYS A 295 8.24 16.57 7.30
C LYS A 295 7.14 16.67 8.36
N LEU A 296 6.12 15.82 8.29
CA LEU A 296 5.02 15.81 9.24
C LEU A 296 5.49 15.47 10.66
N GLY A 297 6.40 14.50 10.80
CA GLY A 297 6.98 14.11 12.09
C GLY A 297 7.70 15.29 12.77
N ILE A 298 8.50 16.04 12.03
CA ILE A 298 9.18 17.24 12.52
C ILE A 298 8.15 18.29 12.97
N GLU A 299 7.19 18.63 12.11
CA GLU A 299 6.16 19.66 12.39
C GLU A 299 5.37 19.36 13.67
N ILE A 300 4.97 18.11 13.88
CA ILE A 300 4.23 17.70 15.08
C ILE A 300 5.12 17.78 16.32
N ALA A 301 6.35 17.28 16.26
CA ALA A 301 7.26 17.29 17.39
C ALA A 301 7.64 18.72 17.82
N GLU A 302 7.86 19.62 16.87
CA GLU A 302 8.14 21.04 17.14
C GLU A 302 6.95 21.72 17.81
N ARG A 303 5.72 21.49 17.32
CA ARG A 303 4.50 22.02 17.95
C ARG A 303 4.35 21.53 19.40
N ILE A 304 4.56 20.25 19.67
CA ILE A 304 4.51 19.69 21.03
C ILE A 304 5.57 20.35 21.94
N ARG A 305 6.75 20.61 21.41
CA ARG A 305 7.85 21.25 22.16
C ARG A 305 7.49 22.72 22.52
N GLU A 306 6.92 23.47 21.60
CA GLU A 306 6.46 24.83 21.83
C GLU A 306 5.38 24.89 22.91
N GLU A 307 4.40 23.98 22.87
CA GLU A 307 3.33 23.89 23.88
C GLU A 307 3.85 23.56 25.30
N LYS A 308 4.99 22.82 25.40
CA LYS A 308 5.62 22.50 26.71
C LYS A 308 6.46 23.66 27.24
N GLY A 309 6.96 24.54 26.38
CA GLY A 309 7.80 25.66 26.75
C GLY A 309 7.02 26.94 27.07
N ALA A 310 5.70 26.95 26.77
CA ALA A 310 4.79 28.03 27.04
C ALA A 310 4.07 27.84 28.39
#